data_4ceed18ee6815af5176f7569e76b6487
#
_entry.id   4ceed18ee6815af5176f7569e76b6487
#
_cell.length_a   1.000
_cell.length_b   1.000
_cell.length_c   1.000
_cell.angle_alpha   90.00
_cell.angle_beta   90.00
_cell.angle_gamma   90.00
#
_symmetry.space_group_name_H-M   'P 1'
#
loop_
_entity.id
_entity.type
_entity.pdbx_description
1 polymer ?
#
loop_
_entity_poly.entity_id
_entity_poly.type
_entity_poly.pdbx_seq_one_letter_code
_entity_poly.pdbx_strand_id
1 'polypeptide(L)'
;MRAPARRFEEPIVVDVHCHDFNASDLPITGFIARTIPGLSEITRGLTPIPEQILRRVVGTIHGWLNAEAPSADAEVPELRAALARGGLIGPATPLPLPREVFDRLATQIGSLLGIDPVALGEGFFQLAETLHLVSHPRARIAATLTTIYPTVSLFAPLMVDYDAWTDDHAASSLASQVAANELCARLSIRGCIGRPGARLHPFIAFDPLRNGGLAIVQQAVLRSGFIGVKIYPPVGFLPIGNADLGGDRTRGQALDTALRGLYSFCEAEEIPITAHASPGNEFALGYGEMAAPARWARVLSEFPNLRLNFGHFGHETGTGGADGIEARDAWMRQAAELIETHAHVYADLSSSPLVYDAAYAARFGAHLKALCARFRRLPSRLMYGSDWWLNRFDPRVETAVGAFQRFLGECLGPARDAIMGRNALRFLGFLDDDDRLAVTNRNQQRLRAFYGGEPLPAWLG
;
A
#
# COMPACT_ATOMS: atom_id res chain seq x y z
N MET A 1 -21.34 -30.36 16.63
CA MET A 1 -20.37 -30.71 15.53
C MET A 1 -19.78 -29.43 14.99
N ARG A 2 -18.46 -29.26 15.01
CA ARG A 2 -17.81 -28.11 14.33
C ARG A 2 -17.90 -28.34 12.82
N ALA A 3 -18.27 -27.31 12.05
CA ALA A 3 -18.26 -27.39 10.61
C ALA A 3 -16.85 -27.76 10.10
N PRO A 4 -16.71 -28.55 9.04
CA PRO A 4 -15.38 -28.88 8.49
C PRO A 4 -14.68 -27.61 8.01
N ALA A 5 -13.34 -27.60 8.07
CA ALA A 5 -12.55 -26.53 7.50
C ALA A 5 -12.88 -26.39 6.01
N ARG A 6 -13.10 -25.16 5.54
CA ARG A 6 -13.45 -24.92 4.14
C ARG A 6 -12.21 -25.13 3.28
N ARG A 7 -12.23 -26.12 2.42
CA ARG A 7 -11.22 -26.24 1.36
C ARG A 7 -11.70 -25.41 0.18
N PHE A 8 -10.93 -24.37 -0.17
CA PHE A 8 -11.15 -23.69 -1.44
C PHE A 8 -10.79 -24.66 -2.58
N GLU A 9 -11.61 -24.69 -3.61
CA GLU A 9 -11.37 -25.55 -4.78
C GLU A 9 -10.06 -25.15 -5.49
N GLU A 10 -9.74 -23.84 -5.47
CA GLU A 10 -8.48 -23.30 -5.96
C GLU A 10 -7.79 -22.46 -4.87
N PRO A 11 -6.44 -22.35 -4.89
CA PRO A 11 -5.70 -21.48 -3.99
C PRO A 11 -6.16 -20.03 -4.17
N ILE A 12 -6.61 -19.40 -3.09
CA ILE A 12 -6.95 -17.98 -3.08
C ILE A 12 -5.69 -17.15 -3.02
N VAL A 13 -5.58 -16.14 -3.88
CA VAL A 13 -4.53 -15.13 -3.82
C VAL A 13 -5.16 -13.80 -3.40
N VAL A 14 -4.58 -13.19 -2.36
CA VAL A 14 -4.99 -11.88 -1.82
C VAL A 14 -3.79 -10.95 -1.83
N ASP A 15 -3.95 -9.81 -2.46
CA ASP A 15 -2.97 -8.73 -2.44
C ASP A 15 -3.36 -7.73 -1.35
N VAL A 16 -2.68 -7.80 -0.19
CA VAL A 16 -2.98 -6.94 0.97
C VAL A 16 -2.25 -5.59 0.93
N HIS A 17 -1.39 -5.38 -0.06
CA HIS A 17 -0.57 -4.18 -0.16
C HIS A 17 -0.41 -3.79 -1.62
N CYS A 18 -1.33 -3.01 -2.12
CA CYS A 18 -1.31 -2.38 -3.43
C CYS A 18 -1.85 -0.96 -3.32
N HIS A 19 -1.83 -0.21 -4.42
CA HIS A 19 -2.28 1.18 -4.48
C HIS A 19 -3.10 1.43 -5.74
N ASP A 20 -4.10 2.31 -5.67
CA ASP A 20 -4.94 2.72 -6.81
C ASP A 20 -5.21 4.24 -6.84
N PHE A 21 -4.49 5.02 -6.03
CA PHE A 21 -4.61 6.47 -6.04
C PHE A 21 -4.07 7.10 -7.33
N ASN A 22 -4.56 8.28 -7.68
CA ASN A 22 -3.99 9.09 -8.74
C ASN A 22 -3.28 10.35 -8.18
N ALA A 23 -2.69 11.15 -9.07
CA ALA A 23 -1.89 12.31 -8.66
C ALA A 23 -2.69 13.36 -7.90
N SER A 24 -4.00 13.46 -8.12
CA SER A 24 -4.87 14.42 -7.41
C SER A 24 -5.08 14.07 -5.93
N ASP A 25 -4.75 12.84 -5.53
CA ASP A 25 -4.88 12.35 -4.15
C ASP A 25 -3.68 12.70 -3.27
N LEU A 26 -2.62 13.24 -3.88
CA LEU A 26 -1.37 13.56 -3.21
C LEU A 26 -1.12 15.07 -3.21
N PRO A 27 -0.51 15.63 -2.16
CA PRO A 27 0.11 16.95 -2.19
C PRO A 27 1.40 16.85 -3.02
N ILE A 28 1.27 16.86 -4.34
CA ILE A 28 2.30 16.43 -5.31
C ILE A 28 3.60 17.19 -5.14
N THR A 29 3.54 18.52 -4.97
CA THR A 29 4.77 19.33 -4.83
C THR A 29 5.53 18.94 -3.56
N GLY A 30 4.81 18.86 -2.44
CA GLY A 30 5.39 18.48 -1.15
C GLY A 30 5.87 17.02 -1.15
N PHE A 31 5.11 16.11 -1.77
CA PHE A 31 5.45 14.70 -1.89
C PHE A 31 6.72 14.49 -2.72
N ILE A 32 6.78 15.05 -3.95
CA ILE A 32 7.96 14.93 -4.82
C ILE A 32 9.20 15.55 -4.17
N ALA A 33 9.05 16.72 -3.53
CA ALA A 33 10.19 17.38 -2.89
C ALA A 33 10.79 16.59 -1.72
N ARG A 34 10.02 15.72 -1.08
CA ARG A 34 10.45 14.99 0.13
C ARG A 34 10.72 13.50 -0.09
N THR A 35 10.00 12.86 -1.01
CA THR A 35 10.00 11.40 -1.13
C THR A 35 10.70 10.85 -2.36
N ILE A 36 11.11 11.69 -3.35
CA ILE A 36 11.86 11.19 -4.48
C ILE A 36 13.38 11.33 -4.22
N PRO A 37 14.03 10.32 -3.60
CA PRO A 37 15.46 10.22 -3.58
C PRO A 37 16.03 10.14 -5.00
N GLY A 38 15.23 9.67 -5.96
CA GLY A 38 15.58 9.62 -7.38
C GLY A 38 15.85 10.99 -8.01
N LEU A 39 15.33 12.10 -7.48
CA LEU A 39 15.83 13.41 -7.93
C LEU A 39 17.29 13.60 -7.51
N SER A 40 17.69 13.10 -6.34
CA SER A 40 19.09 13.07 -5.92
C SER A 40 19.91 11.99 -6.65
N GLU A 41 19.29 10.93 -7.17
CA GLU A 41 19.95 9.89 -7.96
C GLU A 41 20.08 10.26 -9.44
N ILE A 42 19.10 10.93 -10.01
CA ILE A 42 19.19 11.58 -11.33
C ILE A 42 20.35 12.58 -11.34
N THR A 43 20.67 13.14 -10.17
CA THR A 43 21.75 14.12 -10.00
C THR A 43 23.04 13.51 -9.46
N ARG A 44 23.14 12.21 -9.23
CA ARG A 44 24.40 11.54 -8.84
C ARG A 44 25.46 11.78 -9.91
N GLY A 45 26.43 12.62 -9.59
CA GLY A 45 27.49 13.03 -10.47
C GLY A 45 27.34 14.46 -11.05
N LEU A 46 26.21 15.11 -10.80
CA LEU A 46 26.02 16.55 -11.06
C LEU A 46 26.37 17.35 -9.80
N THR A 47 26.80 18.60 -9.98
CA THR A 47 26.86 19.57 -8.87
C THR A 47 25.51 19.66 -8.18
N PRO A 48 25.46 19.92 -6.85
CA PRO A 48 24.17 20.06 -6.16
C PRO A 48 23.24 20.99 -6.91
N ILE A 49 22.06 20.52 -7.27
CA ILE A 49 21.07 21.34 -7.98
C ILE A 49 20.62 22.45 -7.04
N PRO A 50 20.71 23.74 -7.47
CA PRO A 50 20.18 24.84 -6.69
C PRO A 50 18.70 24.61 -6.38
N GLU A 51 18.27 24.90 -5.16
CA GLU A 51 16.90 24.70 -4.68
C GLU A 51 15.85 25.32 -5.62
N GLN A 52 16.17 26.48 -6.22
CA GLN A 52 15.30 27.14 -7.20
C GLN A 52 15.05 26.31 -8.47
N ILE A 53 16.06 25.56 -8.94
CA ILE A 53 15.91 24.68 -10.10
C ILE A 53 15.09 23.46 -9.72
N LEU A 54 15.36 22.87 -8.56
CA LEU A 54 14.58 21.76 -8.03
C LEU A 54 13.07 22.16 -7.91
N ARG A 55 12.77 23.32 -7.36
CA ARG A 55 11.38 23.86 -7.30
C ARG A 55 10.76 24.02 -8.68
N ARG A 56 11.51 24.43 -9.71
CA ARG A 56 11.00 24.53 -11.08
C ARG A 56 10.72 23.16 -11.69
N VAL A 57 11.61 22.17 -11.49
CA VAL A 57 11.40 20.79 -11.95
C VAL A 57 10.13 20.23 -11.31
N VAL A 58 10.01 20.34 -9.98
CA VAL A 58 8.82 19.88 -9.25
C VAL A 58 7.56 20.62 -9.73
N GLY A 59 7.63 21.94 -9.94
CA GLY A 59 6.53 22.73 -10.48
C GLY A 59 6.11 22.33 -11.88
N THR A 60 7.06 21.96 -12.75
CA THR A 60 6.78 21.44 -14.10
C THR A 60 6.07 20.10 -14.03
N ILE A 61 6.56 19.18 -13.20
CA ILE A 61 5.93 17.88 -12.96
C ILE A 61 4.51 18.07 -12.40
N HIS A 62 4.36 18.91 -11.39
CA HIS A 62 3.06 19.23 -10.80
C HIS A 62 2.09 19.82 -11.83
N GLY A 63 2.52 20.78 -12.62
CA GLY A 63 1.68 21.38 -13.68
C GLY A 63 1.23 20.36 -14.72
N TRP A 64 2.09 19.41 -15.07
CA TRP A 64 1.71 18.34 -15.98
C TRP A 64 0.70 17.36 -15.36
N LEU A 65 0.92 16.94 -14.12
CA LEU A 65 0.02 16.03 -13.42
C LEU A 65 -1.37 16.64 -13.18
N ASN A 66 -1.44 17.90 -12.74
CA ASN A 66 -2.72 18.58 -12.52
C ASN A 66 -3.51 18.81 -13.82
N ALA A 67 -2.82 18.92 -14.97
CA ALA A 67 -3.49 19.03 -16.26
C ALA A 67 -4.12 17.71 -16.75
N GLU A 68 -3.66 16.58 -16.22
CA GLU A 68 -4.01 15.25 -16.73
C GLU A 68 -4.83 14.40 -15.72
N ALA A 69 -4.52 14.50 -14.42
CA ALA A 69 -5.16 13.68 -13.38
C ALA A 69 -6.49 14.29 -12.92
N PRO A 70 -7.64 13.60 -13.10
CA PRO A 70 -8.91 14.09 -12.60
C PRO A 70 -8.96 14.03 -11.07
N SER A 71 -9.58 15.05 -10.45
CA SER A 71 -9.86 14.98 -9.01
C SER A 71 -10.94 13.95 -8.69
N ALA A 72 -10.95 13.44 -7.46
CA ALA A 72 -11.97 12.51 -7.00
C ALA A 72 -13.39 13.11 -7.12
N ASP A 73 -13.55 14.43 -6.94
CA ASP A 73 -14.82 15.12 -7.14
C ASP A 73 -15.30 15.04 -8.59
N ALA A 74 -14.38 15.10 -9.55
CA ALA A 74 -14.70 14.93 -10.97
C ALA A 74 -15.00 13.47 -11.33
N GLU A 75 -14.31 12.51 -10.70
CA GLU A 75 -14.50 11.08 -10.96
C GLU A 75 -15.83 10.54 -10.40
N VAL A 76 -16.28 11.00 -9.22
CA VAL A 76 -17.48 10.48 -8.53
C VAL A 76 -18.74 10.48 -9.41
N PRO A 77 -19.11 11.56 -10.13
CA PRO A 77 -20.26 11.53 -11.04
C PRO A 77 -20.13 10.49 -12.16
N GLU A 78 -18.94 10.34 -12.73
CA GLU A 78 -18.67 9.37 -13.81
C GLU A 78 -18.77 7.93 -13.31
N LEU A 79 -18.20 7.64 -12.14
CA LEU A 79 -18.27 6.34 -11.50
C LEU A 79 -19.70 5.95 -11.12
N ARG A 80 -20.51 6.89 -10.63
CA ARG A 80 -21.96 6.68 -10.38
C ARG A 80 -22.70 6.36 -11.66
N ALA A 81 -22.42 7.08 -12.72
CA ALA A 81 -23.03 6.82 -14.02
C ALA A 81 -22.60 5.46 -14.60
N ALA A 82 -21.33 5.06 -14.45
CA ALA A 82 -20.85 3.74 -14.85
C ALA A 82 -21.54 2.63 -14.03
N LEU A 83 -21.65 2.79 -12.72
CA LEU A 83 -22.34 1.85 -11.83
C LEU A 83 -23.83 1.69 -12.21
N ALA A 84 -24.51 2.80 -12.55
CA ALA A 84 -25.93 2.78 -12.94
C ALA A 84 -26.14 2.08 -14.29
N ARG A 85 -25.23 2.24 -15.25
CA ARG A 85 -25.31 1.63 -16.57
C ARG A 85 -24.79 0.19 -16.66
N GLY A 86 -24.05 -0.27 -15.65
CA GLY A 86 -23.33 -1.55 -15.72
C GLY A 86 -22.19 -1.54 -16.76
N GLY A 87 -21.61 -0.36 -17.03
CA GLY A 87 -20.55 -0.20 -18.01
C GLY A 87 -19.19 -0.70 -17.51
N LEU A 88 -18.46 -1.46 -18.35
CA LEU A 88 -17.12 -1.93 -18.03
C LEU A 88 -16.09 -0.79 -18.12
N ILE A 89 -15.29 -0.61 -17.08
CA ILE A 89 -14.13 0.26 -17.05
C ILE A 89 -12.89 -0.59 -17.31
N GLY A 90 -12.26 -0.37 -18.46
CA GLY A 90 -11.02 -1.04 -18.84
C GLY A 90 -9.77 -0.42 -18.21
N PRO A 91 -8.61 -1.06 -18.38
CA PRO A 91 -7.32 -0.56 -17.89
C PRO A 91 -6.95 0.79 -18.51
N ALA A 92 -6.01 1.47 -17.87
CA ALA A 92 -5.36 2.64 -18.44
C ALA A 92 -4.56 2.21 -19.68
N THR A 93 -4.72 2.92 -20.76
CA THR A 93 -3.98 2.73 -22.02
C THR A 93 -3.43 4.08 -22.49
N PRO A 94 -2.24 4.11 -23.11
CA PRO A 94 -1.33 3.00 -23.36
C PRO A 94 -0.50 2.64 -22.13
N LEU A 95 -0.17 1.37 -22.00
CA LEU A 95 0.91 0.85 -21.16
C LEU A 95 1.90 0.20 -22.14
N PRO A 96 3.15 0.55 -22.18
CA PRO A 96 3.94 1.52 -21.42
C PRO A 96 3.69 2.99 -21.81
N LEU A 97 4.42 3.91 -21.14
CA LEU A 97 4.39 5.35 -21.46
C LEU A 97 4.65 5.60 -22.96
N PRO A 98 3.79 6.36 -23.66
CA PRO A 98 4.04 6.68 -25.06
C PRO A 98 5.36 7.45 -25.23
N ARG A 99 6.14 7.07 -26.22
CA ARG A 99 7.44 7.66 -26.49
C ARG A 99 7.38 9.18 -26.59
N GLU A 100 6.35 9.70 -27.24
CA GLU A 100 6.16 11.14 -27.43
C GLU A 100 5.88 11.89 -26.12
N VAL A 101 5.22 11.25 -25.14
CA VAL A 101 4.99 11.82 -23.81
C VAL A 101 6.30 11.84 -23.03
N PHE A 102 7.04 10.74 -23.07
CA PHE A 102 8.37 10.67 -22.46
C PHE A 102 9.32 11.71 -23.04
N ASP A 103 9.42 11.81 -24.36
CA ASP A 103 10.35 12.73 -25.04
C ASP A 103 10.01 14.20 -24.70
N ARG A 104 8.72 14.55 -24.58
CA ARG A 104 8.31 15.90 -24.14
C ARG A 104 8.73 16.18 -22.69
N LEU A 105 8.46 15.27 -21.79
CA LEU A 105 8.82 15.43 -20.38
C LEU A 105 10.35 15.49 -20.20
N ALA A 106 11.08 14.58 -20.85
CA ALA A 106 12.54 14.55 -20.84
C ALA A 106 13.16 15.86 -21.39
N THR A 107 12.59 16.39 -22.49
CA THR A 107 13.03 17.67 -23.07
C THR A 107 12.82 18.83 -22.10
N GLN A 108 11.65 18.91 -21.45
CA GLN A 108 11.36 19.97 -20.49
C GLN A 108 12.27 19.91 -19.26
N ILE A 109 12.44 18.74 -18.68
CA ILE A 109 13.29 18.55 -17.50
C ILE A 109 14.76 18.73 -17.86
N GLY A 110 15.23 18.20 -18.99
CA GLY A 110 16.59 18.40 -19.47
C GLY A 110 16.92 19.88 -19.67
N SER A 111 15.99 20.64 -20.26
CA SER A 111 16.12 22.11 -20.41
C SER A 111 16.21 22.83 -19.07
N LEU A 112 15.42 22.44 -18.08
CA LEU A 112 15.44 23.05 -16.75
C LEU A 112 16.75 22.73 -15.98
N LEU A 113 17.29 21.53 -16.19
CA LEU A 113 18.53 21.07 -15.56
C LEU A 113 19.79 21.48 -16.33
N GLY A 114 19.65 21.94 -17.58
CA GLY A 114 20.79 22.23 -18.47
C GLY A 114 21.56 20.99 -18.92
N ILE A 115 20.88 19.84 -19.04
CA ILE A 115 21.46 18.56 -19.45
C ILE A 115 20.77 18.00 -20.70
N ASP A 116 21.48 17.13 -21.42
CA ASP A 116 20.90 16.39 -22.53
C ASP A 116 19.77 15.48 -21.99
N PRO A 117 18.54 15.53 -22.55
CA PRO A 117 17.47 14.63 -22.18
C PRO A 117 17.86 13.14 -22.18
N VAL A 118 18.77 12.71 -23.06
CA VAL A 118 19.27 11.33 -23.11
C VAL A 118 20.07 10.96 -21.85
N ALA A 119 20.71 11.95 -21.22
CA ALA A 119 21.50 11.74 -20.01
C ALA A 119 20.65 11.50 -18.72
N LEU A 120 19.31 11.67 -18.78
CA LEU A 120 18.42 11.45 -17.65
C LEU A 120 18.34 9.97 -17.20
N GLY A 121 18.59 9.03 -18.11
CA GLY A 121 18.76 7.61 -17.78
C GLY A 121 17.49 6.86 -17.36
N GLU A 122 17.69 5.62 -16.91
CA GLU A 122 16.63 4.67 -16.56
C GLU A 122 15.75 5.15 -15.39
N GLY A 123 16.35 5.76 -14.36
CA GLY A 123 15.59 6.25 -13.20
C GLY A 123 14.57 7.34 -13.57
N PHE A 124 14.91 8.18 -14.55
CA PHE A 124 13.97 9.18 -15.06
C PHE A 124 12.85 8.53 -15.90
N PHE A 125 13.16 7.49 -16.66
CA PHE A 125 12.15 6.73 -17.39
C PHE A 125 11.13 6.10 -16.43
N GLN A 126 11.58 5.47 -15.36
CA GLN A 126 10.72 4.88 -14.34
C GLN A 126 9.84 5.95 -13.65
N LEU A 127 10.41 7.12 -13.33
CA LEU A 127 9.65 8.25 -12.81
C LEU A 127 8.56 8.69 -13.81
N ALA A 128 8.91 8.87 -15.07
CA ALA A 128 7.98 9.30 -16.11
C ALA A 128 6.83 8.29 -16.30
N GLU A 129 7.13 6.99 -16.27
CA GLU A 129 6.10 5.94 -16.30
C GLU A 129 5.18 5.96 -15.08
N THR A 130 5.73 6.19 -13.88
CA THR A 130 4.93 6.35 -12.66
C THR A 130 4.02 7.56 -12.79
N LEU A 131 4.55 8.70 -13.21
CA LEU A 131 3.79 9.94 -13.43
C LEU A 131 2.68 9.73 -14.45
N HIS A 132 2.97 9.01 -15.54
CA HIS A 132 1.97 8.68 -16.55
C HIS A 132 0.84 7.80 -15.97
N LEU A 133 1.16 6.81 -15.16
CA LEU A 133 0.12 5.99 -14.51
C LEU A 133 -0.77 6.83 -13.59
N VAL A 134 -0.17 7.63 -12.70
CA VAL A 134 -0.95 8.43 -11.73
C VAL A 134 -1.71 9.59 -12.36
N SER A 135 -1.46 9.92 -13.63
CA SER A 135 -2.25 10.91 -14.39
C SER A 135 -3.62 10.39 -14.84
N HIS A 136 -3.85 9.08 -14.76
CA HIS A 136 -5.12 8.48 -15.18
C HIS A 136 -6.20 8.53 -14.08
N PRO A 137 -7.49 8.40 -14.48
CA PRO A 137 -8.57 8.19 -13.52
C PRO A 137 -8.31 6.96 -12.63
N ARG A 138 -8.60 7.07 -11.34
CA ARG A 138 -8.42 6.00 -10.35
C ARG A 138 -9.01 4.67 -10.77
N ALA A 139 -10.22 4.66 -11.31
CA ALA A 139 -10.86 3.44 -11.77
C ALA A 139 -10.09 2.74 -12.90
N ARG A 140 -9.40 3.50 -13.76
CA ARG A 140 -8.53 2.90 -14.80
C ARG A 140 -7.23 2.36 -14.22
N ILE A 141 -6.69 3.02 -13.20
CA ILE A 141 -5.53 2.51 -12.44
C ILE A 141 -5.89 1.18 -11.77
N ALA A 142 -7.03 1.13 -11.08
CA ALA A 142 -7.55 -0.07 -10.44
C ALA A 142 -7.85 -1.19 -11.47
N ALA A 143 -8.40 -0.85 -12.63
CA ALA A 143 -8.62 -1.81 -13.72
C ALA A 143 -7.29 -2.36 -14.27
N THR A 144 -6.26 -1.52 -14.36
CA THR A 144 -4.90 -1.93 -14.77
C THR A 144 -4.31 -2.92 -13.76
N LEU A 145 -4.38 -2.60 -12.47
CA LEU A 145 -3.93 -3.48 -11.37
C LEU A 145 -4.58 -4.87 -11.47
N THR A 146 -5.89 -4.93 -11.59
CA THR A 146 -6.61 -6.20 -11.66
C THR A 146 -6.33 -7.00 -12.94
N THR A 147 -5.90 -6.34 -14.01
CA THR A 147 -5.56 -6.97 -15.30
C THR A 147 -4.13 -7.53 -15.26
N ILE A 148 -3.19 -6.79 -14.69
CA ILE A 148 -1.79 -7.22 -14.56
C ILE A 148 -1.67 -8.46 -13.66
N TYR A 149 -2.50 -8.58 -12.62
CA TYR A 149 -2.48 -9.70 -11.68
C TYR A 149 -3.74 -10.58 -11.80
N PRO A 150 -3.86 -11.37 -12.86
CA PRO A 150 -5.13 -12.06 -13.20
C PRO A 150 -5.53 -13.17 -12.21
N THR A 151 -4.64 -13.65 -11.37
CA THR A 151 -4.91 -14.70 -10.38
C THR A 151 -5.31 -14.16 -9.00
N VAL A 152 -5.16 -12.86 -8.76
CA VAL A 152 -5.53 -12.25 -7.47
C VAL A 152 -7.05 -12.09 -7.37
N SER A 153 -7.66 -12.63 -6.32
CA SER A 153 -9.10 -12.61 -6.09
C SER A 153 -9.58 -11.40 -5.28
N LEU A 154 -8.74 -10.90 -4.39
CA LEU A 154 -9.00 -9.72 -3.56
C LEU A 154 -7.77 -8.81 -3.55
N PHE A 155 -8.00 -7.56 -3.90
CA PHE A 155 -7.04 -6.47 -3.77
C PHE A 155 -7.47 -5.57 -2.62
N ALA A 156 -6.53 -5.21 -1.77
CA ALA A 156 -6.71 -4.26 -0.67
C ALA A 156 -5.89 -2.98 -0.92
N PRO A 157 -6.34 -2.07 -1.81
CA PRO A 157 -5.61 -0.84 -2.08
C PRO A 157 -5.46 0.01 -0.83
N LEU A 158 -4.24 0.44 -0.56
CA LEU A 158 -3.90 1.28 0.58
C LEU A 158 -3.93 2.74 0.15
N MET A 159 -4.81 3.54 0.74
CA MET A 159 -4.80 4.99 0.58
C MET A 159 -3.65 5.61 1.37
N VAL A 160 -3.26 6.82 0.99
CA VAL A 160 -2.27 7.64 1.68
C VAL A 160 -2.86 9.03 1.97
N ASP A 161 -2.40 9.68 3.03
CA ASP A 161 -2.81 11.03 3.42
C ASP A 161 -1.58 11.77 3.99
N TYR A 162 -1.11 12.77 3.26
CA TYR A 162 0.11 13.49 3.58
C TYR A 162 -0.10 15.00 3.75
N ASP A 163 -1.34 15.49 3.61
CA ASP A 163 -1.66 16.92 3.57
C ASP A 163 -1.15 17.70 4.79
N ALA A 164 -1.23 17.11 5.99
CA ALA A 164 -0.84 17.79 7.22
C ALA A 164 0.69 17.88 7.43
N TRP A 165 1.47 17.23 6.57
CA TRP A 165 2.93 17.11 6.68
C TRP A 165 3.69 17.83 5.57
N THR A 166 2.98 18.42 4.65
CA THR A 166 3.51 19.18 3.51
C THR A 166 2.96 20.61 3.53
N ASP A 167 3.64 21.53 2.83
CA ASP A 167 3.15 22.90 2.63
C ASP A 167 2.20 22.99 1.42
N ASP A 168 1.77 21.84 0.92
CA ASP A 168 0.92 21.65 -0.25
C ASP A 168 -0.29 20.79 0.15
N HIS A 169 -1.35 20.79 -0.65
CA HIS A 169 -2.56 20.02 -0.43
C HIS A 169 -2.91 19.16 -1.63
N ALA A 170 -3.46 17.98 -1.38
CA ALA A 170 -4.06 17.16 -2.42
C ALA A 170 -5.20 17.92 -3.10
N ALA A 171 -5.31 17.81 -4.42
CA ALA A 171 -6.41 18.39 -5.17
C ALA A 171 -7.77 17.72 -4.86
N SER A 172 -7.72 16.45 -4.43
CA SER A 172 -8.88 15.68 -3.98
C SER A 172 -8.98 15.68 -2.47
N SER A 173 -10.12 16.07 -1.90
CA SER A 173 -10.35 15.89 -0.47
C SER A 173 -10.36 14.41 -0.08
N LEU A 174 -9.97 14.09 1.15
CA LEU A 174 -10.02 12.70 1.64
C LEU A 174 -11.44 12.12 1.58
N ALA A 175 -12.47 12.94 1.82
CA ALA A 175 -13.87 12.52 1.72
C ALA A 175 -14.27 12.15 0.29
N SER A 176 -13.83 12.92 -0.71
CA SER A 176 -14.07 12.63 -2.12
C SER A 176 -13.32 11.39 -2.57
N GLN A 177 -12.08 11.20 -2.11
CA GLN A 177 -11.32 9.98 -2.35
C GLN A 177 -12.04 8.75 -1.77
N VAL A 178 -12.61 8.83 -0.56
CA VAL A 178 -13.43 7.76 0.04
C VAL A 178 -14.64 7.45 -0.84
N ALA A 179 -15.35 8.46 -1.33
CA ALA A 179 -16.52 8.27 -2.19
C ALA A 179 -16.16 7.61 -3.53
N ALA A 180 -15.04 8.01 -4.15
CA ALA A 180 -14.57 7.40 -5.40
C ALA A 180 -14.14 5.93 -5.19
N ASN A 181 -13.40 5.64 -4.12
CA ASN A 181 -12.98 4.28 -3.78
C ASN A 181 -14.16 3.37 -3.42
N GLU A 182 -15.20 3.87 -2.71
CA GLU A 182 -16.45 3.13 -2.50
C GLU A 182 -17.08 2.71 -3.83
N LEU A 183 -17.14 3.64 -4.80
CA LEU A 183 -17.70 3.34 -6.12
C LEU A 183 -16.86 2.33 -6.90
N CYS A 184 -15.53 2.42 -6.84
CA CYS A 184 -14.65 1.40 -7.40
C CYS A 184 -14.89 0.02 -6.78
N ALA A 185 -15.06 -0.06 -5.46
CA ALA A 185 -15.40 -1.29 -4.77
C ALA A 185 -16.76 -1.87 -5.26
N ARG A 186 -17.80 -1.04 -5.36
CA ARG A 186 -19.12 -1.45 -5.88
C ARG A 186 -19.07 -1.90 -7.35
N LEU A 187 -18.31 -1.20 -8.18
CA LEU A 187 -18.07 -1.60 -9.58
C LEU A 187 -17.34 -2.95 -9.65
N SER A 188 -16.35 -3.20 -8.78
CA SER A 188 -15.66 -4.49 -8.73
C SER A 188 -16.57 -5.64 -8.31
N ILE A 189 -17.49 -5.40 -7.37
CA ILE A 189 -18.50 -6.39 -6.94
C ILE A 189 -19.36 -6.80 -8.14
N ARG A 190 -19.76 -5.88 -9.00
CA ARG A 190 -20.56 -6.13 -10.20
C ARG A 190 -19.76 -6.60 -11.41
N GLY A 191 -18.43 -6.73 -11.28
CA GLY A 191 -17.57 -7.12 -12.40
C GLY A 191 -17.44 -6.03 -13.46
N CYS A 192 -17.67 -4.76 -13.11
CA CYS A 192 -17.66 -3.62 -14.02
C CYS A 192 -16.32 -2.86 -14.03
N ILE A 193 -15.29 -3.34 -13.35
CA ILE A 193 -13.95 -2.74 -13.35
C ILE A 193 -12.88 -3.81 -13.60
N GLY A 194 -12.04 -3.59 -14.60
CA GLY A 194 -10.95 -4.49 -14.95
C GLY A 194 -11.40 -5.95 -15.15
N ARG A 195 -10.78 -6.87 -14.46
CA ARG A 195 -11.04 -8.30 -14.60
C ARG A 195 -12.28 -8.74 -13.80
N PRO A 196 -13.26 -9.40 -14.45
CA PRO A 196 -14.39 -10.01 -13.74
C PRO A 196 -13.91 -10.99 -12.65
N GLY A 197 -14.53 -10.94 -11.49
CA GLY A 197 -14.18 -11.80 -10.36
C GLY A 197 -13.10 -11.23 -9.42
N ALA A 198 -12.29 -10.27 -9.83
CA ALA A 198 -11.45 -9.50 -8.90
C ALA A 198 -12.32 -8.61 -8.02
N ARG A 199 -11.95 -8.47 -6.75
CA ARG A 199 -12.62 -7.58 -5.79
C ARG A 199 -11.64 -6.55 -5.27
N LEU A 200 -12.12 -5.31 -5.14
CA LEU A 200 -11.37 -4.16 -4.62
C LEU A 200 -12.04 -3.72 -3.32
N HIS A 201 -11.34 -3.84 -2.20
CA HIS A 201 -11.80 -3.33 -0.91
C HIS A 201 -10.65 -2.58 -0.24
N PRO A 202 -10.70 -1.23 -0.23
CA PRO A 202 -9.56 -0.42 0.17
C PRO A 202 -9.36 -0.35 1.68
N PHE A 203 -8.17 0.10 2.06
CA PHE A 203 -7.82 0.57 3.39
C PHE A 203 -7.82 2.10 3.37
N ILE A 204 -8.53 2.71 4.32
CA ILE A 204 -8.54 4.17 4.48
C ILE A 204 -7.22 4.65 5.10
N ALA A 205 -6.68 5.73 4.58
CA ALA A 205 -5.55 6.40 5.23
C ALA A 205 -6.00 7.10 6.52
N PHE A 206 -5.15 7.07 7.53
CA PHE A 206 -5.32 7.85 8.75
C PHE A 206 -4.08 8.70 9.03
N ASP A 207 -4.27 10.00 9.09
CA ASP A 207 -3.29 10.97 9.56
C ASP A 207 -3.71 11.50 10.93
N PRO A 208 -2.87 11.35 11.99
CA PRO A 208 -3.21 11.78 13.34
C PRO A 208 -3.32 13.31 13.50
N LEU A 209 -2.82 14.11 12.54
CA LEU A 209 -2.96 15.57 12.52
C LEU A 209 -4.22 16.05 11.76
N ARG A 210 -4.89 15.18 11.02
CA ARG A 210 -6.07 15.57 10.26
C ARG A 210 -7.26 15.82 11.18
N ASN A 211 -7.79 17.02 11.15
CA ASN A 211 -9.01 17.37 11.87
C ASN A 211 -10.18 16.47 11.42
N GLY A 212 -10.85 15.81 12.36
CA GLY A 212 -11.96 14.91 12.06
C GLY A 212 -11.54 13.59 11.37
N GLY A 213 -10.24 13.28 11.29
CA GLY A 213 -9.73 12.08 10.60
C GLY A 213 -10.36 10.78 11.09
N LEU A 214 -10.56 10.63 12.41
CA LEU A 214 -11.22 9.44 12.96
C LEU A 214 -12.68 9.30 12.49
N ALA A 215 -13.42 10.39 12.37
CA ALA A 215 -14.81 10.35 11.87
C ALA A 215 -14.86 9.89 10.40
N ILE A 216 -13.90 10.33 9.57
CA ILE A 216 -13.78 9.88 8.17
C ILE A 216 -13.46 8.38 8.13
N VAL A 217 -12.51 7.91 8.95
CA VAL A 217 -12.19 6.48 9.07
C VAL A 217 -13.43 5.67 9.47
N GLN A 218 -14.16 6.12 10.49
CA GLN A 218 -15.39 5.46 10.94
C GLN A 218 -16.43 5.36 9.82
N GLN A 219 -16.65 6.44 9.08
CA GLN A 219 -17.56 6.42 7.93
C GLN A 219 -17.10 5.43 6.86
N ALA A 220 -15.83 5.47 6.48
CA ALA A 220 -15.26 4.61 5.44
C ALA A 220 -15.43 3.12 5.77
N VAL A 221 -15.00 2.69 6.96
CA VAL A 221 -15.02 1.27 7.34
C VAL A 221 -16.41 0.77 7.73
N LEU A 222 -17.26 1.62 8.33
CA LEU A 222 -18.60 1.19 8.76
C LEU A 222 -19.62 1.19 7.62
N ARG A 223 -19.41 1.96 6.52
CA ARG A 223 -20.46 2.19 5.52
C ARG A 223 -20.01 2.07 4.07
N SER A 224 -18.73 2.31 3.78
CA SER A 224 -18.25 2.48 2.39
C SER A 224 -17.41 1.30 1.86
N GLY A 225 -17.46 0.13 2.53
CA GLY A 225 -16.82 -1.10 2.05
C GLY A 225 -15.30 -1.15 2.21
N PHE A 226 -14.74 -0.24 3.02
CA PHE A 226 -13.35 -0.29 3.44
C PHE A 226 -13.14 -1.39 4.47
N ILE A 227 -12.02 -2.10 4.38
CA ILE A 227 -11.77 -3.30 5.19
C ILE A 227 -10.61 -3.14 6.18
N GLY A 228 -9.99 -1.96 6.24
CA GLY A 228 -8.89 -1.67 7.17
C GLY A 228 -8.45 -0.23 7.10
N VAL A 229 -7.39 0.08 7.86
CA VAL A 229 -6.77 1.39 7.97
C VAL A 229 -5.29 1.32 7.61
N LYS A 230 -4.77 2.29 6.86
CA LYS A 230 -3.33 2.49 6.59
C LYS A 230 -2.82 3.66 7.39
N ILE A 231 -1.66 3.47 8.04
CA ILE A 231 -0.92 4.55 8.68
C ILE A 231 0.53 4.59 8.18
N TYR A 232 1.12 5.79 8.20
CA TYR A 232 2.42 6.05 7.60
C TYR A 232 3.37 6.83 8.55
N PRO A 233 3.98 6.17 9.56
CA PRO A 233 4.84 6.83 10.55
C PRO A 233 6.02 7.64 9.97
N PRO A 234 6.65 7.28 8.81
CA PRO A 234 7.77 8.05 8.25
C PRO A 234 7.47 9.50 7.87
N VAL A 235 6.21 9.94 7.90
CA VAL A 235 5.88 11.36 7.75
C VAL A 235 6.33 12.19 8.95
N GLY A 236 6.50 11.59 10.15
CA GLY A 236 7.04 12.28 11.32
C GLY A 236 6.33 12.01 12.64
N PHE A 237 5.75 10.84 12.86
CA PHE A 237 5.16 10.46 14.14
C PHE A 237 5.51 9.03 14.56
N LEU A 238 5.66 8.80 15.85
CA LEU A 238 5.71 7.46 16.42
C LEU A 238 4.32 6.84 16.51
N PRO A 239 4.19 5.50 16.47
CA PRO A 239 2.94 4.83 16.79
C PRO A 239 2.35 5.22 18.14
N ILE A 240 3.20 5.57 19.12
CA ILE A 240 2.84 6.11 20.44
C ILE A 240 4.09 6.72 21.11
N GLY A 241 3.88 7.68 22.03
CA GLY A 241 4.98 8.31 22.76
C GLY A 241 5.53 9.56 22.07
N ASN A 242 4.75 10.17 21.21
CA ASN A 242 5.11 11.42 20.50
C ASN A 242 5.38 12.58 21.46
N ALA A 243 4.68 12.64 22.61
CA ALA A 243 4.88 13.66 23.63
C ALA A 243 6.28 13.60 24.28
N ASP A 244 6.98 12.48 24.16
CA ASP A 244 8.27 12.22 24.78
C ASP A 244 9.46 12.47 23.82
N LEU A 245 9.22 12.77 22.54
CA LEU A 245 10.26 12.96 21.52
C LEU A 245 11.07 14.26 21.64
N GLY A 246 10.67 15.15 22.56
CA GLY A 246 11.19 16.52 22.58
C GLY A 246 10.48 17.43 21.57
N GLY A 247 10.72 18.75 21.66
CA GLY A 247 10.02 19.72 20.81
C GLY A 247 8.65 20.12 21.36
N ASP A 248 7.64 20.24 20.48
CA ASP A 248 6.28 20.66 20.88
C ASP A 248 5.52 19.51 21.57
N ARG A 249 5.55 19.51 22.89
CA ARG A 249 4.84 18.53 23.71
C ARG A 249 3.33 18.53 23.48
N THR A 250 2.73 19.68 23.22
CA THR A 250 1.28 19.80 22.97
C THR A 250 0.90 19.09 21.69
N ARG A 251 1.69 19.30 20.63
CA ARG A 251 1.53 18.57 19.36
C ARG A 251 1.72 17.06 19.58
N GLY A 252 2.75 16.65 20.32
CA GLY A 252 2.99 15.24 20.64
C GLY A 252 1.84 14.58 21.39
N GLN A 253 1.23 15.29 22.37
CA GLN A 253 0.05 14.82 23.08
C GLN A 253 -1.19 14.71 22.16
N ALA A 254 -1.38 15.64 21.24
CA ALA A 254 -2.45 15.59 20.26
C ALA A 254 -2.31 14.37 19.34
N LEU A 255 -1.09 14.09 18.84
CA LEU A 255 -0.77 12.89 18.06
C LEU A 255 -1.11 11.61 18.83
N ASP A 256 -0.64 11.48 20.06
CA ASP A 256 -0.87 10.31 20.92
C ASP A 256 -2.37 10.12 21.24
N THR A 257 -3.11 11.20 21.40
CA THR A 257 -4.57 11.15 21.62
C THR A 257 -5.30 10.66 20.39
N ALA A 258 -4.98 11.19 19.22
CA ALA A 258 -5.59 10.78 17.95
C ALA A 258 -5.30 9.31 17.63
N LEU A 259 -4.05 8.86 17.82
CA LEU A 259 -3.63 7.49 17.58
C LEU A 259 -4.30 6.51 18.54
N ARG A 260 -4.38 6.82 19.85
CA ARG A 260 -5.13 5.97 20.81
C ARG A 260 -6.62 5.89 20.47
N GLY A 261 -7.22 7.00 20.03
CA GLY A 261 -8.60 7.01 19.53
C GLY A 261 -8.79 6.05 18.35
N LEU A 262 -7.86 6.05 17.39
CA LEU A 262 -7.86 5.10 16.28
C LEU A 262 -7.73 3.65 16.77
N TYR A 263 -6.71 3.36 17.60
CA TYR A 263 -6.44 1.99 18.07
C TYR A 263 -7.61 1.41 18.86
N SER A 264 -8.17 2.21 19.78
CA SER A 264 -9.37 1.82 20.55
C SER A 264 -10.55 1.50 19.64
N PHE A 265 -10.80 2.31 18.62
CA PHE A 265 -11.85 2.08 17.65
C PHE A 265 -11.58 0.82 16.81
N CYS A 266 -10.37 0.66 16.28
CA CYS A 266 -10.00 -0.48 15.45
C CYS A 266 -10.04 -1.80 16.23
N GLU A 267 -9.57 -1.81 17.48
CA GLU A 267 -9.65 -3.00 18.33
C GLU A 267 -11.09 -3.37 18.65
N ALA A 268 -11.91 -2.40 19.07
CA ALA A 268 -13.32 -2.63 19.42
C ALA A 268 -14.16 -3.11 18.23
N GLU A 269 -13.85 -2.62 17.03
CA GLU A 269 -14.57 -2.94 15.80
C GLU A 269 -13.89 -4.03 14.96
N GLU A 270 -12.82 -4.65 15.46
CA GLU A 270 -12.05 -5.70 14.79
C GLU A 270 -11.52 -5.28 13.40
N ILE A 271 -11.14 -4.00 13.25
CA ILE A 271 -10.64 -3.43 11.99
C ILE A 271 -9.11 -3.57 11.95
N PRO A 272 -8.55 -4.20 10.91
CA PRO A 272 -7.11 -4.34 10.79
C PRO A 272 -6.44 -3.02 10.41
N ILE A 273 -5.21 -2.82 10.92
CA ILE A 273 -4.34 -1.71 10.58
C ILE A 273 -3.13 -2.24 9.81
N THR A 274 -2.81 -1.63 8.67
CA THR A 274 -1.52 -1.80 7.99
C THR A 274 -0.65 -0.58 8.29
N ALA A 275 0.46 -0.79 8.98
CA ALA A 275 1.48 0.21 9.24
C ALA A 275 2.61 0.08 8.21
N HIS A 276 3.03 1.20 7.62
CA HIS A 276 4.29 1.20 6.88
C HIS A 276 5.44 0.88 7.84
N ALA A 277 6.23 -0.15 7.55
CA ALA A 277 7.30 -0.63 8.41
C ALA A 277 8.62 -0.81 7.64
N SER A 278 9.01 0.25 6.95
CA SER A 278 10.25 0.39 6.20
C SER A 278 10.79 1.80 6.39
N PRO A 279 12.11 2.00 6.38
CA PRO A 279 12.69 3.34 6.56
C PRO A 279 12.60 4.24 5.32
N GLY A 280 12.11 3.73 4.19
CA GLY A 280 12.01 4.49 2.94
C GLY A 280 10.92 5.56 2.93
N ASN A 281 11.06 6.55 2.00
CA ASN A 281 10.09 7.64 1.80
C ASN A 281 9.84 8.50 3.05
N GLU A 282 10.89 8.77 3.82
CA GLU A 282 10.80 9.64 5.00
C GLU A 282 10.64 11.12 4.61
N PHE A 283 9.82 11.86 5.37
CA PHE A 283 9.56 13.29 5.08
C PHE A 283 10.63 14.23 5.65
N ALA A 284 11.44 13.76 6.57
CA ALA A 284 12.64 14.42 7.03
C ALA A 284 13.67 13.38 7.46
N LEU A 285 14.96 13.74 7.44
CA LEU A 285 16.05 12.84 7.82
C LEU A 285 15.83 12.23 9.20
N GLY A 286 15.85 10.92 9.29
CA GLY A 286 15.66 10.15 10.52
C GLY A 286 14.20 9.82 10.86
N TYR A 287 13.21 10.31 10.10
CA TYR A 287 11.81 9.98 10.33
C TYR A 287 11.50 8.53 9.94
N GLY A 288 12.28 7.94 9.04
CA GLY A 288 12.17 6.52 8.70
C GLY A 288 12.21 5.60 9.92
N GLU A 289 13.04 5.92 10.92
CA GLU A 289 13.16 5.15 12.17
C GLU A 289 11.86 5.15 13.03
N MET A 290 10.91 6.04 12.75
CA MET A 290 9.61 6.06 13.42
C MET A 290 8.73 4.88 13.01
N ALA A 291 9.02 4.28 11.84
CA ALA A 291 8.32 3.11 11.32
C ALA A 291 8.84 1.78 11.87
N ALA A 292 9.93 1.79 12.67
CA ALA A 292 10.54 0.55 13.17
C ALA A 292 9.52 -0.33 13.93
N PRO A 293 9.45 -1.64 13.65
CA PRO A 293 8.48 -2.53 14.29
C PRO A 293 8.53 -2.50 15.82
N ALA A 294 9.73 -2.38 16.43
CA ALA A 294 9.87 -2.31 17.87
C ALA A 294 9.10 -1.16 18.53
N ARG A 295 8.81 -0.07 17.80
CA ARG A 295 8.02 1.07 18.29
C ARG A 295 6.57 0.71 18.60
N TRP A 296 6.08 -0.43 18.09
CA TRP A 296 4.73 -0.92 18.29
C TRP A 296 4.53 -1.73 19.57
N ALA A 297 5.61 -2.13 20.27
CA ALA A 297 5.51 -2.96 21.47
C ALA A 297 4.59 -2.35 22.54
N ARG A 298 4.68 -1.02 22.77
CA ARG A 298 3.82 -0.31 23.71
C ARG A 298 2.35 -0.27 23.25
N VAL A 299 2.11 -0.03 21.96
CA VAL A 299 0.75 -0.05 21.40
C VAL A 299 0.11 -1.42 21.59
N LEU A 300 0.82 -2.50 21.27
CA LEU A 300 0.32 -3.87 21.41
C LEU A 300 0.14 -4.31 22.86
N SER A 301 0.85 -3.69 23.80
CA SER A 301 0.61 -3.86 25.23
C SER A 301 -0.66 -3.14 25.70
N GLU A 302 -0.94 -1.93 25.17
CA GLU A 302 -2.15 -1.16 25.51
C GLU A 302 -3.41 -1.71 24.76
N PHE A 303 -3.22 -2.29 23.56
CA PHE A 303 -4.28 -2.82 22.67
C PHE A 303 -3.95 -4.25 22.21
N PRO A 304 -4.07 -5.26 23.07
CA PRO A 304 -3.57 -6.62 22.79
C PRO A 304 -4.34 -7.38 21.70
N ASN A 305 -5.56 -6.97 21.39
CA ASN A 305 -6.37 -7.59 20.33
C ASN A 305 -6.33 -6.80 19.00
N LEU A 306 -5.54 -5.74 18.93
CA LEU A 306 -5.39 -4.96 17.71
C LEU A 306 -4.81 -5.83 16.58
N ARG A 307 -5.48 -5.85 15.43
CA ARG A 307 -5.01 -6.55 14.22
C ARG A 307 -4.04 -5.64 13.48
N LEU A 308 -2.78 -5.99 13.48
CA LEU A 308 -1.69 -5.17 12.92
C LEU A 308 -0.92 -5.93 11.84
N ASN A 309 -0.70 -5.29 10.70
CA ASN A 309 0.21 -5.73 9.65
C ASN A 309 1.40 -4.76 9.54
N PHE A 310 2.60 -5.29 9.57
CA PHE A 310 3.82 -4.57 9.22
C PHE A 310 4.03 -4.66 7.71
N GLY A 311 3.75 -3.56 7.00
CA GLY A 311 4.02 -3.45 5.57
C GLY A 311 5.50 -3.64 5.27
N HIS A 312 5.85 -4.36 4.20
CA HIS A 312 7.20 -4.65 3.73
C HIS A 312 8.05 -5.53 4.67
N PHE A 313 7.50 -6.02 5.77
CA PHE A 313 8.23 -6.84 6.76
C PHE A 313 9.58 -6.24 7.19
N GLY A 314 9.66 -4.93 7.31
CA GLY A 314 10.91 -4.22 7.61
C GLY A 314 11.91 -4.17 6.45
N HIS A 315 11.54 -4.66 5.28
CA HIS A 315 12.39 -4.72 4.09
C HIS A 315 11.73 -4.00 2.93
N GLU A 316 12.38 -2.96 2.41
CA GLU A 316 11.99 -2.28 1.18
C GLU A 316 13.15 -2.35 0.19
N THR A 317 12.88 -2.79 -1.03
CA THR A 317 13.86 -2.84 -2.10
C THR A 317 13.99 -1.48 -2.75
N GLY A 318 15.19 -1.06 -3.05
CA GLY A 318 15.44 0.20 -3.76
C GLY A 318 16.58 1.04 -3.18
N THR A 319 17.02 0.76 -1.95
CA THR A 319 18.06 1.56 -1.29
C THR A 319 19.37 0.81 -1.04
N GLY A 320 19.61 -0.35 -1.64
CA GLY A 320 20.91 -0.99 -1.42
C GLY A 320 21.01 -2.46 -1.75
N GLY A 321 20.96 -2.85 -2.99
CA GLY A 321 21.49 -4.11 -3.53
C GLY A 321 21.47 -5.34 -2.60
N ALA A 322 22.46 -6.19 -2.76
CA ALA A 322 22.64 -7.42 -1.96
C ALA A 322 22.80 -7.20 -0.45
N ASP A 323 23.32 -6.04 -0.07
CA ASP A 323 23.60 -5.69 1.34
C ASP A 323 22.33 -5.26 2.10
N GLY A 324 21.23 -4.97 1.39
CA GLY A 324 19.97 -4.53 1.97
C GLY A 324 19.28 -5.56 2.89
N ILE A 325 19.43 -6.87 2.63
CA ILE A 325 18.84 -7.93 3.45
C ILE A 325 19.45 -7.92 4.85
N GLU A 326 20.76 -7.88 4.94
CA GLU A 326 21.49 -7.94 6.22
C GLU A 326 21.29 -6.65 7.02
N ALA A 327 21.32 -5.49 6.37
CA ALA A 327 21.08 -4.20 7.02
C ALA A 327 19.69 -4.10 7.66
N ARG A 328 18.69 -4.82 7.12
CA ARG A 328 17.28 -4.79 7.60
C ARG A 328 16.88 -6.00 8.42
N ASP A 329 17.78 -6.96 8.58
CA ASP A 329 17.51 -8.15 9.41
C ASP A 329 17.04 -7.79 10.83
N ALA A 330 17.53 -6.69 11.40
CA ALA A 330 17.09 -6.22 12.71
C ALA A 330 15.59 -5.88 12.74
N TRP A 331 15.04 -5.22 11.72
CA TRP A 331 13.62 -4.89 11.64
C TRP A 331 12.76 -6.12 11.36
N MET A 332 13.21 -7.01 10.47
CA MET A 332 12.54 -8.27 10.22
C MET A 332 12.45 -9.12 11.50
N ARG A 333 13.53 -9.15 12.32
CA ARG A 333 13.53 -9.82 13.62
C ARG A 333 12.58 -9.16 14.62
N GLN A 334 12.58 -7.82 14.73
CA GLN A 334 11.65 -7.09 15.60
C GLN A 334 10.18 -7.40 15.24
N ALA A 335 9.85 -7.40 13.95
CA ALA A 335 8.51 -7.78 13.48
C ALA A 335 8.19 -9.24 13.83
N ALA A 336 9.13 -10.17 13.62
CA ALA A 336 8.96 -11.59 13.93
C ALA A 336 8.80 -11.84 15.45
N GLU A 337 9.51 -11.10 16.31
CA GLU A 337 9.36 -11.15 17.78
C GLU A 337 7.97 -10.71 18.22
N LEU A 338 7.45 -9.62 17.63
CA LEU A 338 6.08 -9.16 17.91
C LEU A 338 5.03 -10.14 17.38
N ILE A 339 5.24 -10.74 16.22
CA ILE A 339 4.37 -11.79 15.66
C ILE A 339 4.35 -13.02 16.57
N GLU A 340 5.49 -13.44 17.13
CA GLU A 340 5.57 -14.60 18.01
C GLU A 340 4.81 -14.39 19.33
N THR A 341 4.80 -13.14 19.83
CA THR A 341 4.24 -12.81 21.15
C THR A 341 2.78 -12.30 21.10
N HIS A 342 2.30 -11.81 19.94
CA HIS A 342 0.97 -11.22 19.80
C HIS A 342 0.14 -11.97 18.74
N ALA A 343 -1.05 -12.40 19.12
CA ALA A 343 -1.90 -13.30 18.31
C ALA A 343 -2.34 -12.68 16.96
N HIS A 344 -2.52 -11.37 16.92
CA HIS A 344 -3.12 -10.64 15.80
C HIS A 344 -2.13 -9.75 15.05
N VAL A 345 -0.82 -10.03 15.18
CA VAL A 345 0.24 -9.31 14.45
C VAL A 345 0.66 -10.13 13.23
N TYR A 346 0.79 -9.44 12.11
CA TYR A 346 1.10 -9.98 10.78
C TYR A 346 2.18 -9.13 10.11
N ALA A 347 2.73 -9.61 9.01
CA ALA A 347 3.58 -8.83 8.12
C ALA A 347 3.35 -9.22 6.66
N ASP A 348 3.47 -8.26 5.74
CA ASP A 348 3.43 -8.57 4.31
C ASP A 348 4.82 -8.48 3.66
N LEU A 349 5.00 -9.30 2.63
CA LEU A 349 6.24 -9.41 1.84
C LEU A 349 6.19 -8.53 0.59
N SER A 350 5.48 -7.41 0.64
CA SER A 350 5.39 -6.46 -0.47
C SER A 350 6.73 -5.78 -0.77
N SER A 351 6.79 -5.08 -1.90
CA SER A 351 8.01 -4.39 -2.34
C SER A 351 9.22 -5.34 -2.52
N SER A 352 8.97 -6.54 -3.08
CA SER A 352 10.01 -7.55 -3.34
C SER A 352 10.19 -7.82 -4.85
N PRO A 353 10.51 -6.80 -5.69
CA PRO A 353 10.70 -7.01 -7.13
C PRO A 353 11.89 -7.92 -7.42
N LEU A 354 12.81 -8.02 -6.51
CA LEU A 354 14.05 -8.78 -6.64
C LEU A 354 13.86 -10.31 -6.56
N VAL A 355 12.64 -10.80 -6.31
CA VAL A 355 12.33 -12.25 -6.44
C VAL A 355 12.53 -12.77 -7.88
N TYR A 356 12.71 -11.88 -8.85
CA TYR A 356 13.09 -12.22 -10.22
C TYR A 356 14.59 -12.41 -10.43
N ASP A 357 15.41 -11.90 -9.51
CA ASP A 357 16.86 -12.16 -9.46
C ASP A 357 17.11 -13.45 -8.68
N ALA A 358 17.59 -14.49 -9.35
CA ALA A 358 17.77 -15.80 -8.74
C ALA A 358 18.78 -15.79 -7.57
N ALA A 359 19.84 -14.98 -7.65
CA ALA A 359 20.82 -14.89 -6.59
C ALA A 359 20.27 -14.17 -5.36
N TYR A 360 19.51 -13.12 -5.57
CA TYR A 360 18.82 -12.41 -4.50
C TYR A 360 17.71 -13.30 -3.89
N ALA A 361 16.87 -13.92 -4.73
CA ALA A 361 15.82 -14.81 -4.28
C ALA A 361 16.36 -15.96 -3.41
N ALA A 362 17.50 -16.56 -3.79
CA ALA A 362 18.12 -17.60 -3.00
C ALA A 362 18.56 -17.10 -1.61
N ARG A 363 19.19 -15.93 -1.53
CA ARG A 363 19.64 -15.34 -0.25
C ARG A 363 18.45 -14.91 0.62
N PHE A 364 17.51 -14.18 0.06
CA PHE A 364 16.31 -13.76 0.77
C PHE A 364 15.49 -14.97 1.25
N GLY A 365 15.34 -16.00 0.40
CA GLY A 365 14.66 -17.25 0.76
C GLY A 365 15.35 -18.00 1.89
N ALA A 366 16.69 -18.09 1.88
CA ALA A 366 17.45 -18.71 2.97
C ALA A 366 17.27 -17.94 4.29
N HIS A 367 17.30 -16.61 4.24
CA HIS A 367 17.08 -15.74 5.39
C HIS A 367 15.65 -15.88 5.94
N LEU A 368 14.64 -15.82 5.09
CA LEU A 368 13.24 -16.00 5.45
C LEU A 368 12.99 -17.38 6.07
N LYS A 369 13.59 -18.43 5.50
CA LYS A 369 13.54 -19.80 6.04
C LYS A 369 14.15 -19.88 7.44
N ALA A 370 15.29 -19.22 7.68
CA ALA A 370 15.94 -19.18 8.98
C ALA A 370 15.06 -18.45 10.03
N LEU A 371 14.44 -17.31 9.66
CA LEU A 371 13.50 -16.62 10.53
C LEU A 371 12.29 -17.51 10.87
N CYS A 372 11.68 -18.16 9.88
CA CYS A 372 10.54 -19.07 10.07
C CYS A 372 10.89 -20.29 10.93
N ALA A 373 12.13 -20.77 10.89
CA ALA A 373 12.59 -21.85 11.77
C ALA A 373 12.73 -21.40 13.22
N ARG A 374 13.09 -20.15 13.44
CA ARG A 374 13.24 -19.53 14.78
C ARG A 374 11.90 -19.12 15.38
N PHE A 375 11.02 -18.51 14.58
CA PHE A 375 9.74 -17.94 14.99
C PHE A 375 8.59 -18.79 14.42
N ARG A 376 7.99 -19.62 15.27
CA ARG A 376 7.06 -20.68 14.83
C ARG A 376 5.74 -20.14 14.27
N ARG A 377 5.28 -18.98 14.76
CA ARG A 377 4.06 -18.34 14.27
C ARG A 377 4.26 -17.65 12.94
N LEU A 378 5.48 -17.24 12.61
CA LEU A 378 5.78 -16.40 11.44
C LEU A 378 5.19 -16.94 10.13
N PRO A 379 5.33 -18.25 9.76
CA PRO A 379 4.76 -18.75 8.50
C PRO A 379 3.23 -18.59 8.39
N SER A 380 2.53 -18.57 9.52
CA SER A 380 1.06 -18.38 9.56
C SER A 380 0.63 -16.92 9.64
N ARG A 381 1.57 -16.00 9.64
CA ARG A 381 1.34 -14.55 9.80
C ARG A 381 1.98 -13.70 8.69
N LEU A 382 2.79 -14.31 7.81
CA LEU A 382 3.26 -13.65 6.59
C LEU A 382 2.16 -13.61 5.54
N MET A 383 2.13 -12.54 4.74
CA MET A 383 1.14 -12.32 3.69
C MET A 383 1.79 -11.86 2.39
N TYR A 384 1.11 -12.08 1.27
CA TYR A 384 1.49 -11.54 -0.03
C TYR A 384 0.96 -10.10 -0.18
N GLY A 385 1.80 -9.21 -0.67
CA GLY A 385 1.46 -7.88 -1.17
C GLY A 385 2.31 -7.58 -2.39
N SER A 386 1.76 -6.92 -3.39
CA SER A 386 2.50 -6.61 -4.60
C SER A 386 3.33 -5.35 -4.47
N ASP A 387 2.79 -4.32 -3.83
CA ASP A 387 3.27 -2.95 -3.94
C ASP A 387 3.62 -2.60 -5.41
N TRP A 388 2.69 -2.90 -6.27
CA TRP A 388 2.85 -3.05 -7.72
C TRP A 388 3.46 -1.86 -8.45
N TRP A 389 3.43 -0.69 -7.84
CA TRP A 389 4.08 0.52 -8.35
C TRP A 389 5.54 0.31 -8.68
N LEU A 390 6.25 -0.44 -7.82
CA LEU A 390 7.67 -0.76 -7.99
C LEU A 390 7.87 -1.92 -8.97
N ASN A 391 6.94 -2.89 -8.98
CA ASN A 391 7.04 -4.09 -9.81
C ASN A 391 6.68 -3.83 -11.28
N ARG A 392 5.87 -2.80 -11.57
CA ARG A 392 5.36 -2.57 -12.93
C ARG A 392 6.43 -2.23 -13.97
N PHE A 393 7.61 -1.78 -13.53
CA PHE A 393 8.73 -1.49 -14.41
C PHE A 393 9.49 -2.74 -14.85
N ASP A 394 9.27 -3.87 -14.20
CA ASP A 394 9.81 -5.14 -14.67
C ASP A 394 8.94 -5.67 -15.80
N PRO A 395 9.50 -5.94 -16.99
CA PRO A 395 8.73 -6.49 -18.13
C PRO A 395 8.08 -7.83 -17.83
N ARG A 396 8.43 -8.46 -16.70
CA ARG A 396 7.86 -9.73 -16.23
C ARG A 396 6.73 -9.53 -15.20
N VAL A 397 6.24 -8.29 -15.02
CA VAL A 397 5.23 -7.96 -14.00
C VAL A 397 3.99 -8.87 -14.03
N GLU A 398 3.54 -9.27 -15.23
CA GLU A 398 2.41 -10.20 -15.39
C GLU A 398 2.70 -11.60 -14.83
N THR A 399 3.98 -11.96 -14.67
CA THR A 399 4.40 -13.22 -14.07
C THR A 399 4.71 -13.11 -12.57
N ALA A 400 4.57 -11.92 -11.98
CA ALA A 400 4.98 -11.61 -10.62
C ALA A 400 4.37 -12.56 -9.59
N VAL A 401 3.05 -12.78 -9.64
CA VAL A 401 2.37 -13.70 -8.71
C VAL A 401 2.94 -15.11 -8.81
N GLY A 402 3.10 -15.62 -10.04
CA GLY A 402 3.67 -16.94 -10.28
C GLY A 402 5.13 -17.06 -9.84
N ALA A 403 5.94 -16.01 -10.04
CA ALA A 403 7.31 -15.96 -9.56
C ALA A 403 7.36 -15.98 -8.02
N PHE A 404 6.49 -15.22 -7.38
CA PHE A 404 6.38 -15.18 -5.92
C PHE A 404 5.91 -16.54 -5.35
N GLN A 405 4.94 -17.18 -5.99
CA GLN A 405 4.50 -18.54 -5.63
C GLN A 405 5.62 -19.58 -5.74
N ARG A 406 6.43 -19.52 -6.80
CA ARG A 406 7.61 -20.40 -6.95
C ARG A 406 8.63 -20.13 -5.85
N PHE A 407 8.99 -18.87 -5.64
CA PHE A 407 9.90 -18.46 -4.58
C PHE A 407 9.46 -18.98 -3.21
N LEU A 408 8.20 -18.76 -2.81
CA LEU A 408 7.67 -19.28 -1.54
C LEU A 408 7.62 -20.80 -1.51
N GLY A 409 7.32 -21.46 -2.63
CA GLY A 409 7.34 -22.92 -2.74
C GLY A 409 8.71 -23.53 -2.48
N GLU A 410 9.77 -22.88 -2.96
CA GLU A 410 11.15 -23.29 -2.78
C GLU A 410 11.66 -23.04 -1.36
N CYS A 411 11.34 -21.90 -0.76
CA CYS A 411 11.88 -21.55 0.55
C CYS A 411 11.01 -21.99 1.74
N LEU A 412 9.67 -21.96 1.63
CA LEU A 412 8.72 -22.23 2.72
C LEU A 412 7.71 -23.36 2.43
N GLY A 413 7.76 -23.98 1.25
CA GLY A 413 6.99 -25.17 0.89
C GLY A 413 5.50 -25.11 1.28
N PRO A 414 5.06 -25.84 2.32
CA PRO A 414 3.64 -25.96 2.70
C PRO A 414 2.98 -24.63 3.11
N ALA A 415 3.74 -23.62 3.53
CA ALA A 415 3.21 -22.32 3.94
C ALA A 415 2.83 -21.42 2.74
N ARG A 416 3.28 -21.75 1.51
CA ARG A 416 3.06 -20.94 0.30
C ARG A 416 1.61 -20.49 0.15
N ASP A 417 0.67 -21.41 0.11
CA ASP A 417 -0.74 -21.09 -0.17
C ASP A 417 -1.41 -20.31 0.98
N ALA A 418 -0.91 -20.51 2.21
CA ALA A 418 -1.36 -19.70 3.34
C ALA A 418 -0.86 -18.26 3.22
N ILE A 419 0.42 -18.06 2.86
CA ILE A 419 1.02 -16.73 2.68
C ILE A 419 0.38 -16.00 1.50
N MET A 420 0.10 -16.70 0.40
CA MET A 420 -0.52 -16.11 -0.79
C MET A 420 -1.96 -15.63 -0.57
N GLY A 421 -2.68 -16.16 0.42
CA GLY A 421 -4.08 -15.74 0.61
C GLY A 421 -4.69 -16.01 1.98
N ARG A 422 -4.63 -17.23 2.54
CA ARG A 422 -5.37 -17.56 3.77
C ARG A 422 -4.95 -16.71 4.98
N ASN A 423 -3.66 -16.41 5.13
CA ASN A 423 -3.17 -15.56 6.21
C ASN A 423 -3.75 -14.14 6.09
N ALA A 424 -3.87 -13.61 4.87
CA ALA A 424 -4.51 -12.34 4.61
C ALA A 424 -5.99 -12.36 5.01
N LEU A 425 -6.71 -13.42 4.65
CA LEU A 425 -8.12 -13.55 5.06
C LEU A 425 -8.29 -13.65 6.58
N ARG A 426 -7.34 -14.30 7.29
CA ARG A 426 -7.31 -14.31 8.76
C ARG A 426 -6.99 -12.92 9.32
N PHE A 427 -6.02 -12.21 8.75
CA PHE A 427 -5.71 -10.82 9.13
C PHE A 427 -6.93 -9.90 8.97
N LEU A 428 -7.66 -10.03 7.87
CA LEU A 428 -8.87 -9.27 7.60
C LEU A 428 -10.07 -9.67 8.48
N GLY A 429 -9.98 -10.77 9.21
CA GLY A 429 -11.08 -11.31 10.02
C GLY A 429 -12.15 -12.04 9.19
N PHE A 430 -11.82 -12.50 8.00
CA PHE A 430 -12.75 -13.25 7.13
C PHE A 430 -12.65 -14.76 7.36
N LEU A 431 -11.49 -15.23 7.85
CA LEU A 431 -11.28 -16.59 8.33
C LEU A 431 -10.83 -16.59 9.78
N ASP A 432 -11.15 -17.68 10.50
CA ASP A 432 -10.55 -18.02 11.79
C ASP A 432 -9.21 -18.75 11.60
N ASP A 433 -8.53 -19.11 12.70
CA ASP A 433 -7.25 -19.84 12.65
C ASP A 433 -7.39 -21.27 12.11
N ASP A 434 -8.61 -21.83 12.06
CA ASP A 434 -8.94 -23.15 11.49
C ASP A 434 -9.38 -23.08 10.01
N ASP A 435 -9.18 -21.96 9.33
CA ASP A 435 -9.63 -21.70 7.95
C ASP A 435 -11.15 -21.78 7.73
N ARG A 436 -11.95 -21.47 8.74
CA ARG A 436 -13.41 -21.36 8.64
C ARG A 436 -13.80 -19.90 8.48
N LEU A 437 -14.96 -19.66 7.88
CA LEU A 437 -15.52 -18.31 7.81
C LEU A 437 -15.77 -17.75 9.22
N ALA A 438 -15.18 -16.58 9.49
CA ALA A 438 -15.29 -15.91 10.79
C ALA A 438 -16.58 -15.09 10.87
N VAL A 439 -17.73 -15.76 10.75
CA VAL A 439 -19.08 -15.14 10.63
C VAL A 439 -19.47 -14.21 11.77
N THR A 440 -18.81 -14.31 12.91
CA THR A 440 -19.02 -13.43 14.07
C THR A 440 -18.11 -12.22 14.07
N ASN A 441 -17.07 -12.19 13.19
CA ASN A 441 -16.17 -11.06 13.10
C ASN A 441 -16.89 -9.84 12.52
N ARG A 442 -16.74 -8.69 13.17
CA ARG A 442 -17.44 -7.45 12.79
C ARG A 442 -17.02 -6.92 11.43
N ASN A 443 -15.74 -7.06 11.06
CA ASN A 443 -15.25 -6.63 9.75
C ASN A 443 -15.89 -7.46 8.65
N GLN A 444 -15.97 -8.78 8.81
CA GLN A 444 -16.67 -9.66 7.87
C GLN A 444 -18.15 -9.30 7.73
N GLN A 445 -18.84 -9.08 8.85
CA GLN A 445 -20.27 -8.74 8.86
C GLN A 445 -20.54 -7.44 8.11
N ARG A 446 -19.71 -6.40 8.33
CA ARG A 446 -19.82 -5.12 7.62
C ARG A 446 -19.63 -5.28 6.13
N LEU A 447 -18.60 -6.02 5.73
CA LEU A 447 -18.35 -6.23 4.30
C LEU A 447 -19.49 -7.02 3.64
N ARG A 448 -20.02 -8.06 4.29
CA ARG A 448 -21.21 -8.77 3.80
C ARG A 448 -22.41 -7.85 3.64
N ALA A 449 -22.64 -6.96 4.60
CA ALA A 449 -23.72 -5.96 4.50
C ALA A 449 -23.50 -4.98 3.33
N PHE A 450 -22.26 -4.60 3.06
CA PHE A 450 -21.91 -3.72 1.94
C PHE A 450 -22.23 -4.34 0.56
N TYR A 451 -22.18 -5.66 0.44
CA TYR A 451 -22.59 -6.34 -0.80
C TYR A 451 -24.09 -6.17 -1.11
N GLY A 452 -24.94 -5.91 -0.11
CA GLY A 452 -26.34 -5.50 -0.34
C GLY A 452 -27.19 -6.46 -1.15
N GLY A 453 -26.90 -7.79 -1.10
CA GLY A 453 -27.58 -8.82 -1.87
C GLY A 453 -26.87 -9.26 -3.15
N GLU A 454 -25.80 -8.59 -3.55
CA GLU A 454 -24.92 -9.08 -4.62
C GLU A 454 -24.24 -10.41 -4.21
N PRO A 455 -23.87 -11.28 -5.16
CA PRO A 455 -23.23 -12.56 -4.85
C PRO A 455 -21.95 -12.40 -4.06
N LEU A 456 -21.83 -13.14 -2.94
CA LEU A 456 -20.64 -13.14 -2.12
C LEU A 456 -19.53 -14.01 -2.74
N PRO A 457 -18.28 -13.55 -2.74
CA PRO A 457 -17.16 -14.41 -3.12
C PRO A 457 -16.94 -15.52 -2.08
N ALA A 458 -16.35 -16.63 -2.49
CA ALA A 458 -16.17 -17.81 -1.65
C ALA A 458 -15.41 -17.53 -0.33
N TRP A 459 -14.55 -16.54 -0.32
CA TRP A 459 -13.79 -16.15 0.90
C TRP A 459 -14.60 -15.25 1.87
N LEU A 460 -15.81 -14.83 1.49
CA LEU A 460 -16.67 -13.99 2.33
C LEU A 460 -17.97 -14.67 2.72
N GLY A 461 -18.50 -15.62 1.92
CA GLY A 461 -19.79 -16.21 2.21
C GLY A 461 -20.06 -17.61 1.72
#